data_dc54732794b0234813faec3218db52ea
#
_entry.id   dc54732794b0234813faec3218db52ea
#
_cell.length_a   1.000
_cell.length_b   1.000
_cell.length_c   1.000
_cell.angle_alpha   90.00
_cell.angle_beta   90.00
_cell.angle_gamma   90.00
#
_symmetry.space_group_name_H-M   'P 1'
#
loop_
_entity.id
_entity.type
_entity.pdbx_description
1 polymer ?
#
loop_
_entity_poly.entity_id
_entity_poly.type
_entity_poly.pdbx_seq_one_letter_code
_entity_poly.pdbx_strand_id
1 'polypeptide(L)'
;MLTQTLDQQYLAHTYNRFPLEIVGGKGSLLRGADGREYIDLGSGIGVNIFGMDDDEWRDAVTAQLGRFQHVSNLYYSEPAAKLAQMLCERTGLKRVFFSNSGAESNECAIKAARKWAAEHKGPEYCSIITLRGSFHGRTLGTLAATGQDVFHRDYQPLPGGFLYAQPGECEALERLAAEHPCAAILFEAVQGEGGVRPIGQEFASCLQE
;
A
#
# COMPACT_ATOMS: atom_id res chain seq x y z
N MET A 1 12.86 4.29 29.40
CA MET A 1 13.18 5.75 29.59
C MET A 1 14.22 6.26 28.58
N LEU A 2 15.36 5.62 28.41
CA LEU A 2 16.39 6.08 27.45
C LEU A 2 15.88 6.08 26.00
N THR A 3 15.20 5.01 25.55
CA THR A 3 14.69 4.89 24.19
C THR A 3 13.66 5.96 23.85
N GLN A 4 12.72 6.24 24.76
CA GLN A 4 11.73 7.32 24.56
C GLN A 4 12.38 8.70 24.51
N THR A 5 13.41 8.93 25.34
CA THR A 5 14.18 10.20 25.30
C THR A 5 14.92 10.37 23.99
N LEU A 6 15.56 9.31 23.49
CA LEU A 6 16.22 9.33 22.18
C LEU A 6 15.24 9.53 21.03
N ASP A 7 14.08 8.88 21.07
CA ASP A 7 13.01 9.08 20.09
C ASP A 7 12.56 10.54 20.06
N GLN A 8 12.21 11.10 21.21
CA GLN A 8 11.78 12.50 21.32
C GLN A 8 12.83 13.51 20.87
N GLN A 9 14.11 13.20 21.06
CA GLN A 9 15.21 14.12 20.75
C GLN A 9 15.63 14.05 19.28
N TYR A 10 15.58 12.87 18.66
CA TYR A 10 16.22 12.63 17.35
C TYR A 10 15.27 12.18 16.24
N LEU A 11 14.06 11.71 16.54
CA LEU A 11 13.10 11.35 15.51
C LEU A 11 12.13 12.50 15.24
N ALA A 12 11.78 12.70 13.97
CA ALA A 12 10.77 13.67 13.59
C ALA A 12 9.42 13.29 14.21
N HIS A 13 8.72 14.25 14.78
CA HIS A 13 7.45 14.05 15.50
C HIS A 13 6.27 13.90 14.53
N THR A 14 6.36 12.91 13.63
CA THR A 14 5.34 12.60 12.63
C THR A 14 4.34 11.56 13.11
N TYR A 15 4.60 10.90 14.24
CA TYR A 15 3.74 9.87 14.82
C TYR A 15 3.47 10.14 16.29
N ASN A 16 2.24 9.84 16.73
CA ASN A 16 1.86 9.86 18.11
C ASN A 16 1.97 8.43 18.69
N ARG A 17 3.10 8.11 19.35
CA ARG A 17 3.39 6.77 19.85
C ARG A 17 2.70 6.49 21.19
N PHE A 18 2.25 5.24 21.35
CA PHE A 18 1.86 4.76 22.67
C PHE A 18 3.09 4.75 23.61
N PRO A 19 2.94 5.03 24.90
CA PRO A 19 4.04 5.05 25.87
C PRO A 19 4.47 3.62 26.26
N LEU A 20 4.77 2.80 25.27
CA LEU A 20 5.15 1.39 25.42
C LEU A 20 6.38 1.12 24.56
N GLU A 21 7.43 0.61 25.19
CA GLU A 21 8.63 0.12 24.51
C GLU A 21 8.55 -1.39 24.37
N ILE A 22 8.58 -1.89 23.14
CA ILE A 22 8.62 -3.33 22.85
C ILE A 22 10.07 -3.78 22.76
N VAL A 23 10.41 -4.82 23.52
CA VAL A 23 11.78 -5.37 23.62
C VAL A 23 11.92 -6.77 23.03
N GLY A 24 10.82 -7.38 22.59
CA GLY A 24 10.81 -8.71 21.98
C GLY A 24 9.42 -9.30 21.91
N GLY A 25 9.35 -10.59 21.60
CA GLY A 25 8.08 -11.32 21.52
C GLY A 25 8.27 -12.68 20.86
N LYS A 26 7.17 -13.45 20.79
CA LYS A 26 7.10 -14.70 20.01
C LYS A 26 5.67 -14.89 19.49
N GLY A 27 5.53 -15.14 18.20
CA GLY A 27 4.21 -15.25 17.59
C GLY A 27 3.38 -13.99 17.79
N SER A 28 2.19 -14.12 18.36
CA SER A 28 1.29 -12.99 18.65
C SER A 28 1.48 -12.35 20.03
N LEU A 29 2.54 -12.71 20.76
CA LEU A 29 2.84 -12.12 22.07
C LEU A 29 4.05 -11.20 21.97
N LEU A 30 3.87 -9.95 22.38
CA LEU A 30 4.92 -8.94 22.50
C LEU A 30 5.34 -8.84 23.98
N ARG A 31 6.61 -8.54 24.21
CA ARG A 31 7.13 -8.25 25.53
C ARG A 31 7.52 -6.78 25.65
N GLY A 32 6.92 -6.09 26.60
CA GLY A 32 7.25 -4.72 26.92
C GLY A 32 8.50 -4.60 27.82
N ALA A 33 9.17 -3.44 27.77
CA ALA A 33 10.24 -3.12 28.69
C ALA A 33 9.78 -3.00 30.15
N ASP A 34 8.48 -2.91 30.39
CA ASP A 34 7.84 -2.96 31.70
C ASP A 34 7.69 -4.38 32.28
N GLY A 35 8.17 -5.39 31.52
CA GLY A 35 8.11 -6.81 31.90
C GLY A 35 6.76 -7.48 31.64
N ARG A 36 5.79 -6.80 31.04
CA ARG A 36 4.47 -7.36 30.71
C ARG A 36 4.45 -7.97 29.33
N GLU A 37 3.53 -8.90 29.13
CA GLU A 37 3.18 -9.43 27.82
C GLU A 37 1.93 -8.74 27.26
N TYR A 38 1.92 -8.54 25.97
CA TYR A 38 0.86 -7.90 25.21
C TYR A 38 0.46 -8.76 24.03
N ILE A 39 -0.83 -8.89 23.75
CA ILE A 39 -1.33 -9.57 22.56
C ILE A 39 -1.26 -8.59 21.39
N ASP A 40 -0.50 -8.97 20.34
CA ASP A 40 -0.39 -8.18 19.11
C ASP A 40 -1.53 -8.53 18.15
N LEU A 41 -2.53 -7.67 18.10
CA LEU A 41 -3.61 -7.73 17.11
C LEU A 41 -3.37 -6.80 15.91
N GLY A 42 -2.27 -6.04 15.93
CA GLY A 42 -1.94 -5.06 14.89
C GLY A 42 -0.91 -5.54 13.89
N SER A 43 -0.09 -6.55 14.27
CA SER A 43 0.96 -7.14 13.42
C SER A 43 1.83 -6.11 12.70
N GLY A 44 2.18 -5.00 13.39
CA GLY A 44 2.92 -3.89 12.76
C GLY A 44 2.16 -3.23 11.60
N ILE A 45 0.82 -3.10 11.71
CA ILE A 45 -0.11 -2.66 10.65
C ILE A 45 -0.06 -3.63 9.46
N GLY A 46 -0.22 -4.94 9.74
CA GLY A 46 -0.30 -6.01 8.74
C GLY A 46 1.04 -6.40 8.08
N VAL A 47 2.17 -6.02 8.67
CA VAL A 47 3.51 -6.34 8.14
C VAL A 47 4.06 -7.66 8.69
N ASN A 48 3.92 -7.91 10.00
CA ASN A 48 4.42 -9.12 10.65
C ASN A 48 3.40 -10.27 10.57
N ILE A 49 3.11 -10.73 9.36
CA ILE A 49 2.07 -11.75 9.12
C ILE A 49 2.41 -13.13 9.71
N PHE A 50 3.69 -13.43 9.95
CA PHE A 50 4.14 -14.67 10.60
C PHE A 50 4.25 -14.54 12.13
N GLY A 51 4.01 -13.33 12.67
CA GLY A 51 4.22 -13.03 14.08
C GLY A 51 5.67 -12.65 14.39
N MET A 52 5.92 -12.40 15.68
CA MET A 52 7.26 -12.04 16.17
C MET A 52 8.15 -13.27 16.24
N ASP A 53 9.42 -13.08 15.84
CA ASP A 53 10.49 -14.08 15.95
C ASP A 53 10.10 -15.46 15.38
N ASP A 54 9.50 -15.48 14.20
CA ASP A 54 9.22 -16.72 13.47
C ASP A 54 10.52 -17.38 13.03
N ASP A 55 10.71 -18.65 13.42
CA ASP A 55 11.97 -19.34 13.22
C ASP A 55 12.24 -19.63 11.74
N GLU A 56 11.24 -20.07 10.99
CA GLU A 56 11.37 -20.42 9.57
C GLU A 56 11.69 -19.20 8.73
N TRP A 57 10.98 -18.10 8.97
CA TRP A 57 11.24 -16.82 8.29
C TRP A 57 12.65 -16.29 8.61
N ARG A 58 13.02 -16.28 9.89
CA ARG A 58 14.34 -15.81 10.34
C ARG A 58 15.47 -16.63 9.72
N ASP A 59 15.35 -17.95 9.71
CA ASP A 59 16.37 -18.84 9.19
C ASP A 59 16.52 -18.70 7.68
N ALA A 60 15.41 -18.53 6.94
CA ALA A 60 15.44 -18.26 5.51
C ALA A 60 16.14 -16.92 5.17
N VAL A 61 15.82 -15.85 5.93
CA VAL A 61 16.47 -14.54 5.76
C VAL A 61 17.97 -14.64 6.09
N THR A 62 18.32 -15.31 7.20
CA THR A 62 19.73 -15.49 7.61
C THR A 62 20.53 -16.27 6.57
N ALA A 63 19.95 -17.33 6.03
CA ALA A 63 20.59 -18.12 4.97
C ALA A 63 20.80 -17.28 3.70
N GLN A 64 19.83 -16.45 3.31
CA GLN A 64 19.97 -15.56 2.15
C GLN A 64 21.02 -14.47 2.38
N LEU A 65 21.10 -13.90 3.59
CA LEU A 65 22.15 -12.93 3.96
C LEU A 65 23.56 -13.52 3.85
N GLY A 66 23.72 -14.83 4.10
CA GLY A 66 24.97 -15.56 3.89
C GLY A 66 25.37 -15.72 2.42
N ARG A 67 24.43 -15.52 1.47
CA ARG A 67 24.69 -15.59 0.02
C ARG A 67 24.94 -14.20 -0.56
N PHE A 68 23.93 -13.33 -0.52
CA PHE A 68 24.00 -11.91 -0.90
C PHE A 68 22.76 -11.17 -0.42
N GLN A 69 22.88 -9.86 -0.21
CA GLN A 69 21.81 -8.98 0.26
C GLN A 69 21.16 -8.21 -0.88
N HIS A 70 21.98 -7.65 -1.78
CA HIS A 70 21.53 -6.79 -2.85
C HIS A 70 22.48 -6.86 -4.05
N VAL A 71 21.92 -6.90 -5.24
CA VAL A 71 22.70 -6.95 -6.50
C VAL A 71 22.21 -5.95 -7.55
N SER A 72 21.28 -5.02 -7.19
CA SER A 72 20.62 -4.12 -8.13
C SER A 72 19.75 -4.85 -9.16
N ASN A 73 18.88 -4.11 -9.85
CA ASN A 73 18.10 -4.61 -10.99
C ASN A 73 18.93 -4.78 -12.27
N LEU A 74 20.23 -4.51 -12.21
CA LEU A 74 21.15 -4.75 -13.32
C LEU A 74 21.54 -6.22 -13.45
N TYR A 75 21.32 -7.02 -12.42
CA TYR A 75 21.65 -8.44 -12.39
C TYR A 75 20.46 -9.29 -12.03
N TYR A 76 20.46 -10.53 -12.50
CA TYR A 76 19.40 -11.50 -12.16
C TYR A 76 19.54 -11.96 -10.71
N SER A 77 18.41 -12.09 -10.02
CA SER A 77 18.32 -12.54 -8.65
C SER A 77 17.27 -13.65 -8.53
N GLU A 78 17.71 -14.83 -8.08
CA GLU A 78 16.84 -16.00 -7.93
C GLU A 78 15.64 -15.74 -6.99
N PRO A 79 15.77 -15.13 -5.79
CA PRO A 79 14.65 -14.90 -4.91
C PRO A 79 13.55 -14.05 -5.56
N ALA A 80 13.94 -12.96 -6.24
CA ALA A 80 12.99 -12.07 -6.91
C ALA A 80 12.26 -12.80 -8.07
N ALA A 81 12.99 -13.57 -8.88
CA ALA A 81 12.42 -14.31 -10.00
C ALA A 81 11.42 -15.38 -9.53
N LYS A 82 11.77 -16.14 -8.49
CA LYS A 82 10.88 -17.16 -7.90
C LYS A 82 9.63 -16.56 -7.29
N LEU A 83 9.76 -15.46 -6.55
CA LEU A 83 8.61 -14.77 -5.98
C LEU A 83 7.68 -14.23 -7.08
N ALA A 84 8.25 -13.63 -8.14
CA ALA A 84 7.47 -13.16 -9.27
C ALA A 84 6.70 -14.31 -9.96
N GLN A 85 7.34 -15.47 -10.17
CA GLN A 85 6.69 -16.66 -10.70
C GLN A 85 5.50 -17.09 -9.83
N MET A 86 5.72 -17.27 -8.53
CA MET A 86 4.68 -17.69 -7.59
C MET A 86 3.48 -16.73 -7.57
N LEU A 87 3.74 -15.42 -7.60
CA LEU A 87 2.69 -14.40 -7.66
C LEU A 87 1.91 -14.47 -8.97
N CYS A 88 2.58 -14.57 -10.10
CA CYS A 88 1.92 -14.70 -11.42
C CYS A 88 1.05 -15.95 -11.51
N GLU A 89 1.56 -17.09 -11.07
CA GLU A 89 0.82 -18.37 -11.10
C GLU A 89 -0.44 -18.33 -10.20
N ARG A 90 -0.39 -17.65 -9.07
CA ARG A 90 -1.51 -17.55 -8.12
C ARG A 90 -2.54 -16.48 -8.49
N THR A 91 -2.12 -15.39 -9.12
CA THR A 91 -3.01 -14.26 -9.44
C THR A 91 -3.54 -14.27 -10.87
N GLY A 92 -2.92 -15.06 -11.75
CA GLY A 92 -3.21 -15.03 -13.19
C GLY A 92 -2.61 -13.82 -13.92
N LEU A 93 -1.93 -12.92 -13.23
CA LEU A 93 -1.22 -11.77 -13.80
C LEU A 93 0.08 -12.23 -14.47
N LYS A 94 0.55 -11.49 -15.47
CA LYS A 94 1.69 -11.92 -16.30
C LYS A 94 3.04 -11.39 -15.85
N ARG A 95 3.07 -10.31 -15.06
CA ARG A 95 4.32 -9.62 -14.66
C ARG A 95 4.16 -9.01 -13.28
N VAL A 96 5.27 -8.91 -12.58
CA VAL A 96 5.38 -8.29 -11.24
C VAL A 96 6.40 -7.17 -11.29
N PHE A 97 6.07 -6.06 -10.64
CA PHE A 97 7.00 -5.00 -10.30
C PHE A 97 7.16 -4.96 -8.79
N PHE A 98 8.39 -5.06 -8.31
CA PHE A 98 8.71 -4.94 -6.89
C PHE A 98 9.11 -3.50 -6.55
N SER A 99 8.61 -3.00 -5.43
CA SER A 99 8.91 -1.67 -4.88
C SER A 99 9.14 -1.75 -3.37
N ASN A 100 9.51 -0.64 -2.75
CA ASN A 100 9.82 -0.62 -1.31
C ASN A 100 8.58 -0.33 -0.44
N SER A 101 7.47 0.08 -1.03
CA SER A 101 6.25 0.43 -0.30
C SER A 101 5.00 0.32 -1.18
N GLY A 102 3.83 0.21 -0.55
CA GLY A 102 2.54 0.29 -1.24
C GLY A 102 2.35 1.62 -1.99
N ALA A 103 2.85 2.73 -1.44
CA ALA A 103 2.82 4.03 -2.11
C ALA A 103 3.61 3.99 -3.42
N GLU A 104 4.82 3.44 -3.44
CA GLU A 104 5.61 3.29 -4.67
C GLU A 104 4.95 2.33 -5.68
N SER A 105 4.31 1.26 -5.21
CA SER A 105 3.54 0.37 -6.07
C SER A 105 2.38 1.11 -6.74
N ASN A 106 1.64 1.92 -6.00
CA ASN A 106 0.56 2.74 -6.53
C ASN A 106 1.08 3.84 -7.47
N GLU A 107 2.22 4.47 -7.19
CA GLU A 107 2.88 5.39 -8.13
C GLU A 107 3.22 4.69 -9.46
N CYS A 108 3.71 3.46 -9.40
CA CYS A 108 3.95 2.65 -10.60
C CYS A 108 2.65 2.37 -11.36
N ALA A 109 1.59 1.96 -10.67
CA ALA A 109 0.29 1.67 -11.27
C ALA A 109 -0.32 2.91 -11.96
N ILE A 110 -0.30 4.07 -11.29
CA ILE A 110 -0.76 5.35 -11.82
C ILE A 110 0.01 5.72 -13.10
N LYS A 111 1.34 5.62 -13.07
CA LYS A 111 2.20 5.92 -14.22
C LYS A 111 1.98 4.94 -15.37
N ALA A 112 1.86 3.65 -15.08
CA ALA A 112 1.61 2.61 -16.08
C ALA A 112 0.24 2.81 -16.76
N ALA A 113 -0.81 3.11 -16.00
CA ALA A 113 -2.14 3.39 -16.52
C ALA A 113 -2.14 4.62 -17.44
N ARG A 114 -1.56 5.73 -17.00
CA ARG A 114 -1.45 6.97 -17.80
C ARG A 114 -0.64 6.77 -19.08
N LYS A 115 0.50 6.06 -18.97
CA LYS A 115 1.34 5.76 -20.14
C LYS A 115 0.59 4.89 -21.15
N TRP A 116 -0.03 3.82 -20.68
CA TRP A 116 -0.82 2.93 -21.56
C TRP A 116 -1.96 3.67 -22.25
N ALA A 117 -2.70 4.48 -21.51
CA ALA A 117 -3.81 5.26 -22.06
C ALA A 117 -3.32 6.28 -23.10
N ALA A 118 -2.24 7.00 -22.83
CA ALA A 118 -1.67 7.95 -23.77
C ALA A 118 -1.21 7.28 -25.10
N GLU A 119 -0.67 6.06 -25.03
CA GLU A 119 -0.21 5.31 -26.20
C GLU A 119 -1.36 4.68 -27.02
N HIS A 120 -2.50 4.33 -26.39
CA HIS A 120 -3.57 3.56 -27.01
C HIS A 120 -4.89 4.32 -27.20
N LYS A 121 -5.14 5.34 -26.38
CA LYS A 121 -6.38 6.13 -26.44
C LYS A 121 -6.16 7.60 -26.77
N GLY A 122 -5.02 8.18 -26.37
CA GLY A 122 -4.67 9.58 -26.55
C GLY A 122 -4.18 10.22 -25.25
N PRO A 123 -3.38 11.30 -25.32
CA PRO A 123 -2.79 11.96 -24.17
C PRO A 123 -3.82 12.62 -23.24
N GLU A 124 -5.03 12.89 -23.72
CA GLU A 124 -6.15 13.41 -22.93
C GLU A 124 -6.68 12.39 -21.92
N TYR A 125 -6.49 11.08 -22.14
CA TYR A 125 -6.89 10.01 -21.23
C TYR A 125 -5.90 9.89 -20.06
N CYS A 126 -5.88 10.87 -19.16
CA CYS A 126 -4.93 10.96 -18.06
C CYS A 126 -5.59 10.94 -16.66
N SER A 127 -6.92 11.07 -16.61
CA SER A 127 -7.65 11.05 -15.34
C SER A 127 -7.71 9.62 -14.75
N ILE A 128 -7.66 9.53 -13.43
CA ILE A 128 -7.84 8.28 -12.69
C ILE A 128 -8.98 8.46 -11.70
N ILE A 129 -9.98 7.61 -11.77
CA ILE A 129 -11.07 7.59 -10.80
C ILE A 129 -10.58 6.79 -9.57
N THR A 130 -10.79 7.34 -8.38
CA THR A 130 -10.56 6.67 -7.10
C THR A 130 -11.83 6.70 -6.26
N LEU A 131 -11.85 5.98 -5.14
CA LEU A 131 -13.06 5.93 -4.31
C LEU A 131 -12.93 6.81 -3.07
N ARG A 132 -14.02 7.46 -2.68
CA ARG A 132 -14.11 8.15 -1.39
C ARG A 132 -13.87 7.16 -0.25
N GLY A 133 -13.14 7.61 0.77
CA GLY A 133 -12.73 6.76 1.89
C GLY A 133 -11.55 5.84 1.60
N SER A 134 -10.95 5.90 0.40
CA SER A 134 -9.77 5.11 0.06
C SER A 134 -8.48 5.65 0.67
N PHE A 135 -7.49 4.78 0.79
CA PHE A 135 -6.11 5.14 1.16
C PHE A 135 -5.12 4.51 0.17
N HIS A 136 -4.36 5.34 -0.53
CA HIS A 136 -3.44 4.87 -1.57
C HIS A 136 -1.97 5.17 -1.28
N GLY A 137 -1.66 5.90 -0.21
CA GLY A 137 -0.29 6.23 0.20
C GLY A 137 -0.11 7.71 0.54
N ARG A 138 1.13 8.09 0.87
CA ARG A 138 1.48 9.44 1.35
C ARG A 138 2.53 10.17 0.48
N THR A 139 2.89 9.65 -0.69
CA THR A 139 3.58 10.44 -1.72
C THR A 139 2.59 11.46 -2.28
N LEU A 140 3.05 12.55 -2.88
CA LEU A 140 2.12 13.57 -3.40
C LEU A 140 1.14 13.00 -4.44
N GLY A 141 1.56 12.05 -5.29
CA GLY A 141 0.69 11.39 -6.27
C GLY A 141 -0.33 10.45 -5.61
N THR A 142 0.11 9.57 -4.72
CA THR A 142 -0.80 8.67 -4.01
C THR A 142 -1.67 9.38 -2.97
N LEU A 143 -1.18 10.49 -2.42
CA LEU A 143 -1.95 11.37 -1.55
C LEU A 143 -3.11 12.00 -2.33
N ALA A 144 -2.82 12.51 -3.54
CA ALA A 144 -3.85 13.03 -4.44
C ALA A 144 -4.85 11.94 -4.88
N ALA A 145 -4.44 10.67 -4.98
CA ALA A 145 -5.33 9.55 -5.26
C ALA A 145 -6.19 9.14 -4.05
N THR A 146 -5.75 9.42 -2.83
CA THR A 146 -6.44 9.06 -1.58
C THR A 146 -7.75 9.84 -1.46
N GLY A 147 -8.89 9.13 -1.33
CA GLY A 147 -10.23 9.72 -1.30
C GLY A 147 -10.67 10.28 0.05
N GLN A 148 -9.75 10.88 0.82
CA GLN A 148 -10.00 11.41 2.17
C GLN A 148 -9.44 12.82 2.29
N ASP A 149 -10.32 13.82 2.33
CA ASP A 149 -9.95 15.24 2.32
C ASP A 149 -9.08 15.67 3.52
N VAL A 150 -9.15 14.93 4.62
CA VAL A 150 -8.34 15.19 5.82
C VAL A 150 -6.83 15.08 5.53
N PHE A 151 -6.44 14.20 4.62
CA PHE A 151 -5.04 14.04 4.23
C PHE A 151 -4.55 15.08 3.21
N HIS A 152 -5.46 15.83 2.57
CA HIS A 152 -5.10 16.81 1.55
C HIS A 152 -4.84 18.21 2.11
N ARG A 153 -5.30 18.50 3.32
CA ARG A 153 -5.49 19.84 3.87
C ARG A 153 -4.24 20.74 3.78
N ASP A 154 -3.07 20.21 4.09
CA ASP A 154 -1.85 21.02 4.27
C ASP A 154 -0.81 20.81 3.14
N TYR A 155 -1.19 20.09 2.06
CA TYR A 155 -0.25 19.65 1.02
C TYR A 155 -0.59 20.16 -0.38
N GLN A 156 -1.36 21.23 -0.48
CA GLN A 156 -1.71 21.84 -1.77
C GLN A 156 -0.54 22.67 -2.35
N PRO A 157 -0.37 22.67 -3.70
CA PRO A 157 -1.17 21.98 -4.69
C PRO A 157 -0.78 20.50 -4.84
N LEU A 158 -1.77 19.63 -4.85
CA LEU A 158 -1.56 18.21 -5.17
C LEU A 158 -1.57 17.97 -6.69
N PRO A 159 -0.92 16.90 -7.19
CA PRO A 159 -1.02 16.50 -8.59
C PRO A 159 -2.47 16.32 -9.04
N GLY A 160 -2.84 16.93 -10.18
CA GLY A 160 -4.18 16.83 -10.74
C GLY A 160 -4.45 15.49 -11.46
N GLY A 161 -5.71 15.37 -11.95
CA GLY A 161 -6.16 14.22 -12.72
C GLY A 161 -6.67 13.06 -11.87
N PHE A 162 -7.16 13.34 -10.66
CA PHE A 162 -7.87 12.38 -9.81
C PHE A 162 -9.32 12.81 -9.63
N LEU A 163 -10.24 11.86 -9.81
CA LEU A 163 -11.68 12.01 -9.66
C LEU A 163 -12.14 11.03 -8.57
N TYR A 164 -13.13 11.42 -7.77
CA TYR A 164 -13.55 10.63 -6.62
C TYR A 164 -14.99 10.19 -6.75
N ALA A 165 -15.22 8.88 -6.86
CA ALA A 165 -16.56 8.27 -6.84
C ALA A 165 -16.91 7.76 -5.44
N GLN A 166 -18.20 7.72 -5.11
CA GLN A 166 -18.68 7.08 -3.89
C GLN A 166 -18.77 5.56 -4.10
N PRO A 167 -18.26 4.75 -3.15
CA PRO A 167 -18.49 3.31 -3.19
C PRO A 167 -19.99 2.99 -3.19
N GLY A 168 -20.42 2.11 -4.09
CA GLY A 168 -21.82 1.69 -4.21
C GLY A 168 -22.68 2.49 -5.20
N GLU A 169 -22.18 3.61 -5.73
CA GLU A 169 -22.91 4.48 -6.66
C GLU A 169 -22.47 4.22 -8.12
N CYS A 170 -23.00 3.16 -8.75
CA CYS A 170 -22.64 2.78 -10.13
C CYS A 170 -22.95 3.88 -11.15
N GLU A 171 -24.14 4.45 -11.13
CA GLU A 171 -24.53 5.52 -12.07
C GLU A 171 -23.63 6.76 -11.99
N ALA A 172 -23.15 7.09 -10.78
CA ALA A 172 -22.23 8.19 -10.58
C ALA A 172 -20.82 7.86 -11.12
N LEU A 173 -20.37 6.62 -10.96
CA LEU A 173 -19.11 6.13 -11.50
C LEU A 173 -19.12 6.15 -13.03
N GLU A 174 -20.17 5.60 -13.66
CA GLU A 174 -20.38 5.58 -15.12
C GLU A 174 -20.39 7.00 -15.69
N ARG A 175 -21.11 7.90 -15.05
CA ARG A 175 -21.16 9.31 -15.46
C ARG A 175 -19.77 9.97 -15.39
N LEU A 176 -19.01 9.78 -14.32
CA LEU A 176 -17.63 10.28 -14.22
C LEU A 176 -16.73 9.73 -15.33
N ALA A 177 -16.84 8.45 -15.65
CA ALA A 177 -16.08 7.81 -16.71
C ALA A 177 -16.47 8.30 -18.11
N ALA A 178 -17.78 8.63 -18.32
CA ALA A 178 -18.27 9.18 -19.59
C ALA A 178 -17.92 10.66 -19.80
N GLU A 179 -17.93 11.45 -18.73
CA GLU A 179 -17.66 12.90 -18.79
C GLU A 179 -16.15 13.23 -18.85
N HIS A 180 -15.30 12.31 -18.43
CA HIS A 180 -13.85 12.55 -18.35
C HIS A 180 -13.04 11.46 -19.09
N PRO A 181 -11.99 11.83 -19.86
CA PRO A 181 -11.08 10.86 -20.45
C PRO A 181 -10.27 10.16 -19.37
N CYS A 182 -10.71 8.95 -18.96
CA CYS A 182 -10.12 8.20 -17.88
C CYS A 182 -9.12 7.15 -18.36
N ALA A 183 -7.95 7.12 -17.71
CA ALA A 183 -6.92 6.11 -17.90
C ALA A 183 -7.23 4.81 -17.14
N ALA A 184 -7.76 4.91 -15.92
CA ALA A 184 -8.01 3.79 -15.05
C ALA A 184 -8.95 4.15 -13.89
N ILE A 185 -9.40 3.10 -13.19
CA ILE A 185 -10.02 3.18 -11.87
C ILE A 185 -9.06 2.52 -10.88
N LEU A 186 -8.71 3.22 -9.79
CA LEU A 186 -7.87 2.72 -8.70
C LEU A 186 -8.70 2.58 -7.43
N PHE A 187 -8.83 1.36 -6.92
CA PHE A 187 -9.67 1.08 -5.75
C PHE A 187 -9.10 -0.02 -4.86
N GLU A 188 -9.62 -0.10 -3.65
CA GLU A 188 -9.38 -1.18 -2.71
C GLU A 188 -10.61 -2.10 -2.68
N ALA A 189 -10.44 -3.41 -2.82
CA ALA A 189 -11.53 -4.37 -2.66
C ALA A 189 -12.08 -4.38 -1.21
N VAL A 190 -11.21 -4.07 -0.25
CA VAL A 190 -11.54 -3.78 1.14
C VAL A 190 -10.78 -2.50 1.52
N GLN A 191 -11.50 -1.41 1.77
CA GLN A 191 -10.87 -0.17 2.25
C GLN A 191 -10.36 -0.39 3.67
N GLY A 192 -9.04 -0.63 3.80
CA GLY A 192 -8.42 -1.01 5.06
C GLY A 192 -8.36 0.16 6.04
N GLU A 193 -7.63 1.20 5.70
CA GLU A 193 -7.46 2.41 6.53
C GLU A 193 -8.79 3.15 6.73
N GLY A 194 -9.64 3.16 5.71
CA GLY A 194 -10.98 3.75 5.74
C GLY A 194 -12.00 3.05 6.65
N GLY A 195 -11.61 1.99 7.38
CA GLY A 195 -12.41 1.33 8.40
C GLY A 195 -12.79 -0.12 8.09
N VAL A 196 -11.98 -0.85 7.35
CA VAL A 196 -12.17 -2.26 6.95
C VAL A 196 -13.54 -2.47 6.28
N ARG A 197 -13.78 -1.71 5.21
CA ARG A 197 -15.06 -1.68 4.50
C ARG A 197 -14.94 -2.41 3.16
N PRO A 198 -15.49 -3.62 3.01
CA PRO A 198 -15.53 -4.30 1.72
C PRO A 198 -16.47 -3.56 0.76
N ILE A 199 -16.11 -3.54 -0.53
CA ILE A 199 -17.04 -3.08 -1.58
C ILE A 199 -18.13 -4.14 -1.79
N GLY A 200 -19.38 -3.69 -2.05
CA GLY A 200 -20.50 -4.59 -2.35
C GLY A 200 -20.31 -5.32 -3.69
N GLN A 201 -20.86 -6.52 -3.80
CA GLN A 201 -20.75 -7.35 -5.01
C GLN A 201 -21.30 -6.65 -6.27
N GLU A 202 -22.40 -5.93 -6.14
CA GLU A 202 -23.00 -5.17 -7.23
C GLU A 202 -22.04 -4.08 -7.75
N PHE A 203 -21.45 -3.32 -6.83
CA PHE A 203 -20.48 -2.28 -7.20
C PHE A 203 -19.18 -2.88 -7.76
N ALA A 204 -18.76 -4.05 -7.27
CA ALA A 204 -17.61 -4.77 -7.84
C ALA A 204 -17.87 -5.20 -9.30
N SER A 205 -19.10 -5.59 -9.65
CA SER A 205 -19.49 -5.88 -11.03
C SER A 205 -19.46 -4.62 -11.90
N CYS A 206 -19.98 -3.52 -11.39
CA CYS A 206 -19.96 -2.22 -12.07
C CYS A 206 -18.53 -1.72 -12.36
N LEU A 207 -17.56 -2.01 -11.48
CA LEU A 207 -16.14 -1.68 -11.70
C LEU A 207 -15.48 -2.53 -12.80
N GLN A 208 -16.06 -3.64 -13.19
CA GLN A 208 -15.54 -4.56 -14.23
C GLN A 208 -16.09 -4.26 -15.63
N GLU A 209 -17.25 -3.64 -15.74
CA GLU A 209 -17.87 -3.19 -17.00
C GLU A 209 -17.19 -1.92 -17.55
#